data_08a149c8c4440beb75bc5f23faf6ff4f
#
_entry.id   08a149c8c4440beb75bc5f23faf6ff4f
#
_cell.length_a   1.000
_cell.length_b   1.000
_cell.length_c   1.000
_cell.angle_alpha   90.00
_cell.angle_beta   90.00
_cell.angle_gamma   90.00
#
_symmetry.space_group_name_H-M   'P 1'
#
loop_
_entity.id
_entity.type
_entity.pdbx_description
1 polymer ?
#
loop_
_entity_poly.entity_id
_entity_poly.type
_entity_poly.pdbx_seq_one_letter_code
_entity_poly.pdbx_strand_id
1 'polypeptide(L)'
;KAEALAKAGNNTKIGIGVGISLAANKVKGVRAVVCSEPYSAKFSRQHNNTNILAFGAGVIGIELAKMIIEEWLNAEFEGGRHQERVNMIMDIEKK
;
A
#
# COMPACT_ATOMS: atom_id res chain seq x y z
N LYS A 1 9.99 -11.08 8.64
CA LYS A 1 10.26 -9.90 7.79
C LYS A 1 10.66 -10.28 6.38
N ALA A 2 11.66 -11.13 6.24
CA ALA A 2 12.12 -11.59 4.93
C ALA A 2 11.00 -12.33 4.19
N GLU A 3 10.24 -13.15 4.90
CA GLU A 3 9.11 -13.87 4.33
C GLU A 3 8.01 -12.92 3.86
N ALA A 4 7.74 -11.87 4.64
CA ALA A 4 6.73 -10.88 4.28
C ALA A 4 7.15 -10.09 3.04
N LEU A 5 8.44 -9.73 2.93
CA LEU A 5 8.96 -9.04 1.76
C LEU A 5 8.89 -9.91 0.51
N ALA A 6 9.24 -11.19 0.63
CA ALA A 6 9.15 -12.13 -0.48
C ALA A 6 7.70 -12.29 -0.94
N LYS A 7 6.77 -12.35 0.02
CA LYS A 7 5.34 -12.48 -0.25
C LYS A 7 4.76 -11.24 -0.93
N ALA A 8 5.24 -10.06 -0.55
CA ALA A 8 4.76 -8.79 -1.11
C ALA A 8 5.26 -8.53 -2.53
N GLY A 9 6.34 -9.19 -2.94
CA GLY A 9 6.90 -9.03 -4.29
C GLY A 9 7.93 -7.93 -4.40
N ASN A 10 8.59 -7.87 -5.56
CA ASN A 10 9.73 -6.99 -5.78
C ASN A 10 9.36 -5.53 -6.03
N ASN A 11 8.09 -5.23 -6.35
CA ASN A 11 7.65 -3.87 -6.66
C ASN A 11 7.08 -3.15 -5.45
N THR A 12 7.16 -3.78 -4.29
CA THR A 12 6.63 -3.22 -3.05
C THR A 12 7.61 -2.22 -2.47
N LYS A 13 7.13 -1.02 -2.14
CA LYS A 13 7.96 0.05 -1.58
C LYS A 13 7.26 0.73 -0.42
N ILE A 14 8.08 1.27 0.49
CA ILE A 14 7.61 2.01 1.64
C ILE A 14 8.23 3.41 1.58
N GLY A 15 7.41 4.43 1.70
CA GLY A 15 7.84 5.81 1.66
C GLY A 15 7.40 6.59 2.89
N ILE A 16 8.00 7.76 3.07
CA ILE A 16 7.66 8.66 4.17
C ILE A 16 7.12 9.97 3.59
N GLY A 17 5.95 10.37 4.06
CA GLY A 17 5.31 11.61 3.66
C GLY A 17 4.11 11.43 2.75
N VAL A 18 3.18 12.39 2.85
CA VAL A 18 1.95 12.37 2.05
C VAL A 18 2.23 12.73 0.59
N GLY A 19 3.08 13.71 0.37
CA GLY A 19 3.40 14.18 -0.99
C GLY A 19 3.98 13.09 -1.88
N ILE A 20 4.80 12.21 -1.32
CA ILE A 20 5.42 11.13 -2.08
C ILE A 20 4.37 10.14 -2.60
N SER A 21 3.31 9.90 -1.83
CA SER A 21 2.24 9.01 -2.26
C SER A 21 1.42 9.63 -3.39
N LEU A 22 1.20 10.93 -3.34
CA LEU A 22 0.49 11.64 -4.41
C LEU A 22 1.26 11.56 -5.71
N ALA A 23 2.57 11.83 -5.65
CA ALA A 23 3.44 11.75 -6.81
C ALA A 23 3.52 10.31 -7.34
N ALA A 24 3.65 9.34 -6.45
CA ALA A 24 3.73 7.93 -6.81
C ALA A 24 2.49 7.47 -7.58
N ASN A 25 1.31 7.93 -7.16
CA ASN A 25 0.06 7.54 -7.83
C ASN A 25 -0.08 8.12 -9.26
N LYS A 26 0.80 9.02 -9.66
CA LYS A 26 0.82 9.52 -11.05
C LYS A 26 1.60 8.58 -11.97
N VAL A 27 2.32 7.62 -11.43
CA VAL A 27 3.11 6.66 -12.20
C VAL A 27 2.25 5.44 -12.52
N LYS A 28 2.29 5.00 -13.77
CA LYS A 28 1.51 3.83 -14.20
C LYS A 28 1.89 2.59 -13.39
N GLY A 29 0.88 1.84 -13.00
CA GLY A 29 1.07 0.61 -12.22
C GLY A 29 1.19 0.81 -10.73
N VAL A 30 1.23 2.05 -10.26
CA VAL A 30 1.37 2.34 -8.83
C VAL A 30 0.00 2.54 -8.16
N ARG A 31 -0.17 1.88 -7.03
CA ARG A 31 -1.31 2.07 -6.13
C ARG A 31 -0.74 2.34 -4.75
N ALA A 32 -0.47 3.60 -4.47
CA ALA A 32 0.10 4.05 -3.21
C ALA A 32 -0.99 4.46 -2.23
N VAL A 33 -0.80 4.13 -0.96
CA VAL A 33 -1.74 4.49 0.10
C VAL A 33 -0.97 5.13 1.25
N VAL A 34 -1.59 6.14 1.87
CA VAL A 34 -1.07 6.73 3.10
C VAL A 34 -1.89 6.18 4.25
N CYS A 35 -1.23 5.55 5.21
CA CYS A 35 -1.92 4.98 6.37
C CYS A 35 -1.32 5.50 7.67
N SER A 36 -2.18 5.74 8.65
CA SER A 36 -1.75 6.16 9.99
C SER A 36 -2.06 5.11 11.04
N GLU A 37 -2.59 3.95 10.65
CA GLU A 37 -2.87 2.86 11.57
C GLU A 37 -2.89 1.52 10.81
N PRO A 38 -2.67 0.38 11.53
CA PRO A 38 -2.49 -0.91 10.88
C PRO A 38 -3.71 -1.46 10.15
N TYR A 39 -4.90 -1.15 10.63
CA TYR A 39 -6.14 -1.65 10.04
C TYR A 39 -6.28 -1.23 8.57
N SER A 40 -6.13 0.08 8.31
CA SER A 40 -6.21 0.61 6.95
C SER A 40 -5.11 0.06 6.06
N ALA A 41 -3.91 -0.12 6.61
CA ALA A 41 -2.79 -0.68 5.87
C ALA A 41 -3.10 -2.11 5.41
N LYS A 42 -3.60 -2.94 6.32
CA LYS A 42 -3.98 -4.31 6.01
C LYS A 42 -5.04 -4.37 4.91
N PHE A 43 -6.11 -3.62 5.08
CA PHE A 43 -7.21 -3.65 4.11
C PHE A 43 -6.85 -3.02 2.77
N SER A 44 -5.92 -2.05 2.75
CA SER A 44 -5.46 -1.50 1.48
C SER A 44 -4.81 -2.58 0.61
N ARG A 45 -4.13 -3.55 1.24
CA ARG A 45 -3.57 -4.70 0.51
C ARG A 45 -4.65 -5.69 0.12
N GLN A 46 -5.50 -6.05 1.08
CA GLN A 46 -6.51 -7.08 0.84
C GLN A 46 -7.53 -6.67 -0.21
N HIS A 47 -7.92 -5.41 -0.22
CA HIS A 47 -9.00 -4.92 -1.08
C HIS A 47 -8.51 -4.13 -2.29
N ASN A 48 -7.40 -3.42 -2.18
CA ASN A 48 -6.95 -2.51 -3.24
C ASN A 48 -5.61 -2.90 -3.86
N ASN A 49 -5.01 -3.96 -3.35
CA ASN A 49 -3.74 -4.47 -3.86
C ASN A 49 -2.69 -3.37 -3.97
N THR A 50 -2.56 -2.57 -2.91
CA THR A 50 -1.60 -1.48 -2.90
C THR A 50 -0.17 -2.00 -2.96
N ASN A 51 0.70 -1.30 -3.67
CA ASN A 51 2.09 -1.68 -3.83
C ASN A 51 3.08 -0.65 -3.28
N ILE A 52 2.58 0.49 -2.81
CA ILE A 52 3.37 1.46 -2.07
C ILE A 52 2.61 1.87 -0.82
N LEU A 53 3.30 1.80 0.33
CA LEU A 53 2.78 2.26 1.60
C LEU A 53 3.54 3.51 2.01
N ALA A 54 2.83 4.55 2.42
CA ALA A 54 3.43 5.77 2.94
C ALA A 54 2.81 6.13 4.29
N PHE A 55 3.55 6.85 5.10
CA PHE A 55 3.05 7.39 6.36
C PHE A 55 3.84 8.64 6.75
N GLY A 56 3.25 9.48 7.60
CA GLY A 56 3.89 10.71 8.04
C GLY A 56 4.80 10.47 9.23
N ALA A 57 6.11 10.64 9.05
CA ALA A 57 7.08 10.39 10.12
C ALA A 57 6.90 11.31 11.33
N GLY A 58 6.38 12.51 11.13
CA GLY A 58 6.11 13.45 12.22
C GLY A 58 4.86 13.14 13.02
N VAL A 59 4.02 12.23 12.53
CA VAL A 59 2.74 11.88 13.16
C VAL A 59 2.81 10.54 13.84
N ILE A 60 3.60 9.61 13.31
CA ILE A 60 3.60 8.21 13.72
C ILE A 60 4.93 7.86 14.41
N GLY A 61 4.83 7.35 15.64
CA GLY A 61 5.99 6.85 16.36
C GLY A 61 6.49 5.54 15.77
N ILE A 62 7.71 5.17 16.12
CA ILE A 62 8.39 4.04 15.50
C ILE A 62 7.69 2.70 15.74
N GLU A 63 7.11 2.49 16.92
CA GLU A 63 6.42 1.23 17.22
C GLU A 63 5.13 1.10 16.39
N LEU A 64 4.39 2.18 16.24
CA LEU A 64 3.21 2.17 15.39
C LEU A 64 3.59 1.97 13.93
N ALA A 65 4.67 2.59 13.48
CA ALA A 65 5.17 2.41 12.11
C ALA A 65 5.48 0.95 11.83
N LYS A 66 6.12 0.26 12.77
CA LYS A 66 6.41 -1.17 12.64
C LYS A 66 5.14 -2.00 12.49
N MET A 67 4.12 -1.70 13.28
CA MET A 67 2.84 -2.41 13.20
C MET A 67 2.16 -2.20 11.85
N ILE A 68 2.18 -0.96 11.37
CA ILE A 68 1.61 -0.62 10.06
C ILE A 68 2.31 -1.41 8.95
N ILE A 69 3.63 -1.39 8.96
CA ILE A 69 4.44 -2.07 7.94
C ILE A 69 4.20 -3.58 7.97
N GLU A 70 4.21 -4.18 9.16
CA GLU A 70 4.00 -5.62 9.30
C GLU A 70 2.63 -6.07 8.81
N GLU A 71 1.58 -5.35 9.19
CA GLU A 71 0.24 -5.69 8.72
C GLU A 71 0.13 -5.55 7.21
N TRP A 72 0.73 -4.52 6.65
CA TRP A 72 0.70 -4.30 5.21
C TRP A 72 1.47 -5.37 4.45
N LEU A 73 2.69 -5.70 4.88
CA LEU A 73 3.51 -6.71 4.22
C LEU A 73 2.93 -8.12 4.31
N ASN A 74 2.24 -8.43 5.40
CA ASN A 74 1.69 -9.77 5.62
C ASN A 74 0.31 -9.97 5.01
N ALA A 75 -0.37 -8.92 4.60
CA ALA A 75 -1.68 -9.03 3.98
C ALA A 75 -1.58 -9.50 2.53
N GLU A 76 -2.57 -10.25 2.08
CA GLU A 76 -2.65 -10.74 0.71
C GLU A 76 -3.89 -10.19 0.01
N PHE A 77 -3.76 -9.89 -1.27
CA PHE A 77 -4.89 -9.42 -2.05
C PHE A 77 -5.92 -10.54 -2.19
N GLU A 78 -7.16 -10.22 -1.86
CA GLU A 78 -8.24 -11.20 -1.86
C GLU A 78 -8.81 -11.48 -3.27
N GLY A 79 -8.63 -10.56 -4.18
CA GLY A 79 -9.17 -10.72 -5.54
C GLY A 79 -10.69 -10.62 -5.59
N GLY A 80 -11.32 -11.48 -6.39
CA GLY A 80 -12.77 -11.50 -6.51
C GLY A 80 -13.35 -10.13 -6.92
N ARG A 81 -14.37 -9.68 -6.21
CA ARG A 81 -14.99 -8.37 -6.48
C ARG A 81 -14.03 -7.21 -6.32
N HIS A 82 -13.00 -7.38 -5.49
CA HIS A 82 -12.00 -6.33 -5.29
C HIS A 82 -11.14 -6.13 -6.54
N GLN A 83 -10.92 -7.19 -7.30
CA GLN A 83 -10.18 -7.11 -8.55
C GLN A 83 -10.89 -6.19 -9.55
N GLU A 84 -12.19 -6.24 -9.62
CA GLU A 84 -12.96 -5.36 -10.52
C GLU A 84 -12.74 -3.90 -10.17
N ARG A 85 -12.73 -3.59 -8.88
CA ARG A 85 -12.52 -2.21 -8.42
C ARG A 85 -11.10 -1.75 -8.68
N VAL A 86 -10.13 -2.62 -8.47
CA VAL A 86 -8.72 -2.31 -8.80
C VAL A 86 -8.59 -2.05 -10.30
N ASN A 87 -9.24 -2.85 -11.13
CA ASN A 87 -9.23 -2.66 -12.58
C ASN A 87 -9.80 -1.30 -12.98
N MET A 88 -10.85 -0.84 -12.31
CA MET A 88 -11.41 0.48 -12.56
C MET A 88 -10.41 1.59 -12.25
N ILE A 89 -9.67 1.45 -11.16
CA ILE A 89 -8.61 2.39 -10.80
C ILE A 89 -7.52 2.40 -11.87
N MET A 90 -7.09 1.20 -12.28
CA MET A 90 -6.03 1.07 -13.28
C MET A 90 -6.45 1.59 -14.65
N ASP A 91 -7.73 1.50 -14.98
CA ASP A 91 -8.25 2.00 -16.24
C ASP A 91 -8.13 3.52 -16.37
N ILE A 92 -8.06 4.22 -15.24
CA ILE A 92 -7.88 5.68 -15.25
C ILE A 92 -6.54 6.05 -15.91
N GLU A 93 -5.53 5.20 -15.76
CA GLU A 93 -4.21 5.42 -16.36
C GLU A 93 -4.23 5.43 -17.89
N LYS A 94 -5.25 4.83 -18.48
CA LYS A 94 -5.38 4.71 -19.93
C LYS A 94 -6.03 5.94 -20.56
N LYS A 95 -6.54 6.83 -19.75
CA LYS A 95 -7.12 8.08 -20.19
C LYS A 95 -6.07 9.17 -20.35
#